data_fb4a3a8c77ade9b7ef77209dc0c1e815
#
_entry.id   fb4a3a8c77ade9b7ef77209dc0c1e815
#
_cell.length_a   1.000
_cell.length_b   1.000
_cell.length_c   1.000
_cell.angle_alpha   90.00
_cell.angle_beta   90.00
_cell.angle_gamma   90.00
#
_symmetry.space_group_name_H-M   'P 1'
#
loop_
_entity.id
_entity.type
_entity.pdbx_description
1 polymer ?
#
loop_
_entity_poly.entity_id
_entity_poly.type
_entity_poly.pdbx_seq_one_letter_code
_entity_poly.pdbx_strand_id
1 'polypeptide(L)'
;MSVRRLYVEKRQGFDIPAQKLFADLKELFAIEGIEQVRVIRRYDIEGLTDAEYAQTKPVVFYEPPVDVIYEEELPEIANARVFAVEALPGQFDQTADSAAQCVQLVTQKERPVIRSAKSNCFNW
;
A
#
# COMPACT_ATOMS: atom_id res chain seq x y z
N MET A 1 9.80 -2.58 -19.89
CA MET A 1 8.46 -2.21 -19.41
C MET A 1 8.56 -1.21 -18.29
N SER A 2 7.60 -0.31 -18.21
CA SER A 2 7.56 0.67 -17.13
C SER A 2 7.06 0.04 -15.84
N VAL A 3 7.52 0.57 -14.72
CA VAL A 3 7.02 0.19 -13.41
C VAL A 3 5.79 1.05 -13.10
N ARG A 4 4.71 0.40 -12.66
CA ARG A 4 3.51 1.09 -12.22
C ARG A 4 3.51 1.16 -10.70
N ARG A 5 3.13 2.30 -10.15
CA ARG A 5 3.02 2.48 -8.71
C ARG A 5 1.57 2.67 -8.33
N LEU A 6 1.11 1.86 -7.38
CA LEU A 6 -0.26 1.91 -6.88
C LEU A 6 -0.23 2.05 -5.36
N TYR A 7 -0.97 3.01 -4.84
CA TYR A 7 -1.15 3.19 -3.41
C TYR A 7 -2.56 2.75 -3.02
N VAL A 8 -2.66 1.98 -1.96
CA VAL A 8 -3.93 1.45 -1.45
C VAL A 8 -4.07 1.82 0.02
N GLU A 9 -5.15 2.48 0.34
CA GLU A 9 -5.43 2.91 1.71
C GLU A 9 -6.83 2.44 2.11
N LYS A 10 -6.97 1.90 3.32
CA LYS A 10 -8.28 1.52 3.84
C LYS A 10 -9.14 2.77 4.05
N ARG A 11 -10.41 2.69 3.67
CA ARG A 11 -11.37 3.77 3.93
C ARG A 11 -11.56 3.96 5.44
N GLN A 12 -11.96 5.16 5.82
CA GLN A 12 -12.24 5.46 7.22
C GLN A 12 -13.24 4.44 7.79
N GLY A 13 -12.95 3.92 8.96
CA GLY A 13 -13.71 2.85 9.59
C GLY A 13 -13.16 1.44 9.32
N PHE A 14 -12.40 1.27 8.25
CA PHE A 14 -11.73 0.00 7.92
C PHE A 14 -10.22 0.08 8.13
N ASP A 15 -9.71 1.21 8.55
CA ASP A 15 -8.30 1.53 8.71
C ASP A 15 -7.74 1.10 10.08
N ILE A 16 -7.97 -0.15 10.44
CA ILE A 16 -7.57 -0.71 11.75
C ILE A 16 -6.07 -0.54 12.05
N PRO A 17 -5.14 -0.84 11.10
CA PRO A 17 -3.72 -0.64 11.38
C PRO A 17 -3.36 0.81 11.71
N ALA A 18 -3.99 1.78 11.05
CA ALA A 18 -3.75 3.19 11.32
C ALA A 18 -4.29 3.62 12.67
N GLN A 19 -5.49 3.14 13.02
CA GLN A 19 -6.10 3.41 14.32
C GLN A 19 -5.27 2.84 15.46
N LYS A 20 -4.76 1.62 15.28
CA LYS A 20 -3.92 0.97 16.28
C LYS A 20 -2.61 1.72 16.47
N LEU A 21 -1.96 2.11 15.40
CA LEU A 21 -0.71 2.87 15.45
C LEU A 21 -0.93 4.22 16.14
N PHE A 22 -2.02 4.91 15.83
CA PHE A 22 -2.39 6.16 16.46
C PHE A 22 -2.54 6.00 17.98
N ALA A 23 -3.28 4.97 18.42
CA ALA A 23 -3.49 4.69 19.83
C ALA A 23 -2.17 4.35 20.53
N ASP A 24 -1.33 3.52 19.91
CA ASP A 24 -0.04 3.12 20.46
C ASP A 24 0.90 4.33 20.63
N LEU A 25 0.94 5.22 19.66
CA LEU A 25 1.79 6.41 19.74
C LEU A 25 1.35 7.36 20.86
N LYS A 26 0.05 7.50 21.05
CA LYS A 26 -0.47 8.33 22.14
C LYS A 26 -0.31 7.72 23.52
N GLU A 27 -0.63 6.43 23.65
CA GLU A 27 -0.68 5.76 24.94
C GLU A 27 0.67 5.22 25.39
N LEU A 28 1.37 4.48 24.51
CA LEU A 28 2.62 3.82 24.87
C LEU A 28 3.83 4.74 24.79
N PHE A 29 3.84 5.65 23.84
CA PHE A 29 4.98 6.53 23.59
C PHE A 29 4.73 7.96 24.01
N ALA A 30 3.54 8.27 24.55
CA ALA A 30 3.16 9.57 25.08
C ALA A 30 3.38 10.74 24.11
N ILE A 31 3.18 10.50 22.81
CA ILE A 31 3.30 11.54 21.80
C ILE A 31 1.96 12.27 21.70
N GLU A 32 1.86 13.41 22.37
CA GLU A 32 0.58 14.12 22.51
C GLU A 32 0.19 14.96 21.30
N GLY A 33 1.16 15.37 20.49
CA GLY A 33 0.92 16.27 19.36
C GLY A 33 0.38 15.61 18.11
N ILE A 34 0.21 14.27 18.09
CA ILE A 34 -0.26 13.56 16.92
C ILE A 34 -1.76 13.78 16.74
N GLU A 35 -2.15 14.30 15.57
CA GLU A 35 -3.53 14.55 15.23
C GLU A 35 -4.11 13.45 14.31
N GLN A 36 -3.29 12.89 13.43
CA GLN A 36 -3.72 11.90 12.47
C GLN A 36 -2.60 10.94 12.10
N VAL A 37 -2.96 9.67 11.90
CA VAL A 37 -2.05 8.65 11.35
C VAL A 37 -2.77 7.97 10.18
N ARG A 38 -2.07 7.84 9.06
CA ARG A 38 -2.56 7.09 7.91
C ARG A 38 -1.52 6.06 7.53
N VAL A 39 -1.98 4.85 7.20
CA VAL A 39 -1.14 3.76 6.73
C VAL A 39 -1.56 3.43 5.30
N ILE A 40 -0.66 3.62 4.35
CA ILE A 40 -0.93 3.46 2.94
C ILE A 40 0.04 2.41 2.40
N ARG A 41 -0.49 1.36 1.77
CA ARG A 41 0.33 0.33 1.15
C ARG A 41 0.70 0.77 -0.26
N ARG A 42 1.98 0.61 -0.62
CA ARG A 42 2.48 0.91 -1.95
C ARG A 42 2.85 -0.38 -2.65
N TYR A 43 2.42 -0.53 -3.89
CA TYR A 43 2.87 -1.60 -4.77
C TYR A 43 3.64 -1.00 -5.95
N ASP A 44 4.79 -1.55 -6.25
CA ASP A 44 5.54 -1.28 -7.47
C ASP A 44 5.41 -2.53 -8.35
N ILE A 45 4.79 -2.38 -9.52
CA ILE A 45 4.35 -3.50 -10.36
C ILE A 45 5.01 -3.40 -11.73
N GLU A 46 5.72 -4.45 -12.12
CA GLU A 46 6.39 -4.52 -13.42
C GLU A 46 6.03 -5.82 -14.11
N GLY A 47 5.87 -5.77 -15.43
CA GLY A 47 5.63 -6.97 -16.23
C GLY A 47 4.19 -7.19 -16.63
N LEU A 48 3.31 -6.20 -16.46
CA LEU A 48 1.92 -6.29 -16.87
C LEU A 48 1.62 -5.33 -18.02
N THR A 49 0.78 -5.79 -18.96
CA THR A 49 0.21 -4.90 -19.97
C THR A 49 -0.89 -4.03 -19.33
N ASP A 50 -1.31 -2.99 -20.03
CA ASP A 50 -2.40 -2.13 -19.53
C ASP A 50 -3.68 -2.93 -19.30
N ALA A 51 -4.01 -3.86 -20.19
CA ALA A 51 -5.19 -4.71 -20.06
C ALA A 51 -5.08 -5.65 -18.85
N GLU A 52 -3.91 -6.26 -18.65
CA GLU A 52 -3.67 -7.13 -17.50
C GLU A 52 -3.72 -6.37 -16.19
N TYR A 53 -3.17 -5.18 -16.16
CA TYR A 53 -3.23 -4.32 -14.99
C TYR A 53 -4.67 -3.94 -14.65
N ALA A 54 -5.45 -3.51 -15.65
CA ALA A 54 -6.85 -3.18 -15.44
C ALA A 54 -7.67 -4.37 -14.94
N GLN A 55 -7.39 -5.56 -15.45
CA GLN A 55 -8.06 -6.80 -15.04
C GLN A 55 -7.72 -7.18 -13.59
N THR A 56 -6.46 -7.09 -13.21
CA THR A 56 -6.00 -7.58 -11.91
C THR A 56 -6.17 -6.57 -10.79
N LYS A 57 -6.20 -5.28 -11.11
CA LYS A 57 -6.21 -4.23 -10.10
C LYS A 57 -7.31 -4.39 -9.04
N PRO A 58 -8.61 -4.51 -9.40
CA PRO A 58 -9.66 -4.62 -8.39
C PRO A 58 -9.82 -6.03 -7.79
N VAL A 59 -9.05 -7.00 -8.26
CA VAL A 59 -9.12 -8.39 -7.77
C VAL A 59 -7.96 -8.69 -6.84
N VAL A 60 -6.76 -8.21 -7.17
CA VAL A 60 -5.53 -8.57 -6.47
C VAL A 60 -5.09 -7.48 -5.50
N PHE A 61 -5.14 -6.22 -5.92
CA PHE A 61 -4.48 -5.14 -5.20
C PHE A 61 -5.38 -4.37 -4.26
N TYR A 62 -6.68 -4.28 -4.52
CA TYR A 62 -7.56 -3.54 -3.63
C TYR A 62 -9.00 -4.06 -3.69
N GLU A 63 -9.76 -3.77 -2.64
CA GLU A 63 -11.18 -4.08 -2.55
C GLU A 63 -11.98 -2.78 -2.62
N PRO A 64 -12.68 -2.48 -3.72
CA PRO A 64 -13.36 -1.20 -3.89
C PRO A 64 -14.25 -0.74 -2.74
N PRO A 65 -15.04 -1.63 -2.07
CA PRO A 65 -15.88 -1.19 -0.96
C PRO A 65 -15.13 -0.67 0.26
N VAL A 66 -13.90 -1.16 0.49
CA VAL A 66 -13.15 -0.87 1.74
C VAL A 66 -11.85 -0.11 1.50
N ASP A 67 -11.42 0.02 0.25
CA ASP A 67 -10.15 0.64 -0.09
C ASP A 67 -10.32 1.86 -1.01
N VAL A 68 -9.41 2.81 -0.87
CA VAL A 68 -9.21 3.92 -1.80
C VAL A 68 -7.86 3.72 -2.46
N ILE A 69 -7.76 4.00 -3.76
CA ILE A 69 -6.49 3.89 -4.48
C ILE A 69 -6.04 5.25 -5.00
N TYR A 70 -4.70 5.37 -5.12
CA TYR A 70 -4.04 6.51 -5.77
C TYR A 70 -3.02 5.92 -6.74
N GLU A 71 -3.07 6.34 -7.99
CA GLU A 71 -2.18 5.81 -9.02
C GLU A 71 -1.00 6.76 -9.26
N GLU A 72 0.21 6.20 -9.32
CA GLU A 72 1.48 6.86 -9.56
C GLU A 72 1.94 7.80 -8.44
N GLU A 73 1.08 8.68 -7.95
CA GLU A 73 1.43 9.66 -6.92
C GLU A 73 0.38 9.72 -5.83
N LEU A 74 0.83 9.93 -4.59
CA LEU A 74 -0.05 10.25 -3.49
C LEU A 74 -0.46 11.72 -3.58
N PRO A 75 -1.73 12.06 -3.27
CA PRO A 75 -2.12 13.44 -3.11
C PRO A 75 -1.27 14.12 -2.02
N GLU A 76 -0.98 15.39 -2.21
CA GLU A 76 -0.26 16.16 -1.21
C GLU A 76 -1.08 16.22 0.08
N ILE A 77 -0.43 15.85 1.20
CA ILE A 77 -1.05 15.87 2.52
C ILE A 77 -0.42 17.01 3.30
N ALA A 78 -1.20 18.06 3.55
CA ALA A 78 -0.71 19.25 4.24
C ALA A 78 -0.23 18.90 5.66
N ASN A 79 0.96 19.42 6.02
CA ASN A 79 1.56 19.25 7.34
C ASN A 79 1.81 17.81 7.74
N ALA A 80 1.83 16.88 6.78
CA ALA A 80 2.09 15.47 7.06
C ALA A 80 3.57 15.13 6.80
N ARG A 81 4.09 14.21 7.62
CA ARG A 81 5.39 13.58 7.39
C ARG A 81 5.16 12.15 6.97
N VAL A 82 5.85 11.73 5.92
CA VAL A 82 5.64 10.42 5.31
C VAL A 82 6.92 9.59 5.41
N PHE A 83 6.80 8.37 5.93
CA PHE A 83 7.89 7.39 5.99
C PHE A 83 7.47 6.13 5.27
N ALA A 84 8.26 5.71 4.29
CA ALA A 84 8.03 4.45 3.61
C ALA A 84 8.96 3.39 4.17
N VAL A 85 8.41 2.20 4.45
CA VAL A 85 9.15 1.05 4.96
C VAL A 85 9.03 -0.06 3.93
N GLU A 86 10.17 -0.54 3.43
CA GLU A 86 10.22 -1.64 2.48
C GLU A 86 11.15 -2.75 3.00
N ALA A 87 10.96 -3.96 2.45
CA ALA A 87 11.89 -5.05 2.71
C ALA A 87 13.27 -4.72 2.13
N LEU A 88 14.32 -5.04 2.86
CA LEU A 88 15.69 -4.89 2.37
C LEU A 88 15.94 -5.86 1.21
N PRO A 89 16.89 -5.54 0.32
CA PRO A 89 17.29 -6.50 -0.71
C PRO A 89 17.66 -7.84 -0.09
N GLY A 90 17.08 -8.91 -0.62
CA GLY A 90 17.27 -10.26 -0.09
C GLY A 90 16.29 -10.66 1.01
N GLN A 91 15.54 -9.74 1.59
CA GLN A 91 14.46 -10.07 2.52
C GLN A 91 13.21 -10.48 1.77
N PHE A 92 12.45 -11.40 2.36
CA PHE A 92 11.21 -11.88 1.77
C PHE A 92 10.08 -10.85 1.98
N ASP A 93 9.47 -10.45 0.86
CA ASP A 93 8.32 -9.55 0.86
C ASP A 93 7.06 -10.37 0.63
N GLN A 94 6.41 -10.79 1.71
CA GLN A 94 5.25 -11.67 1.66
C GLN A 94 4.07 -11.03 0.95
N THR A 95 3.85 -9.75 1.15
CA THR A 95 2.75 -9.03 0.50
C THR A 95 2.92 -9.02 -1.02
N ALA A 96 4.14 -8.71 -1.48
CA ALA A 96 4.45 -8.70 -2.90
C ALA A 96 4.38 -10.10 -3.51
N ASP A 97 4.88 -11.11 -2.78
CA ASP A 97 4.84 -12.50 -3.24
C ASP A 97 3.40 -12.99 -3.43
N SER A 98 2.55 -12.75 -2.45
CA SER A 98 1.14 -13.14 -2.52
C SER A 98 0.42 -12.44 -3.67
N ALA A 99 0.68 -11.14 -3.87
CA ALA A 99 0.10 -10.40 -4.98
C ALA A 99 0.55 -10.96 -6.34
N ALA A 100 1.84 -11.27 -6.49
CA ALA A 100 2.38 -11.84 -7.71
C ALA A 100 1.76 -13.20 -8.04
N GLN A 101 1.56 -14.04 -7.02
CA GLN A 101 0.89 -15.33 -7.20
C GLN A 101 -0.56 -15.14 -7.66
N CYS A 102 -1.29 -14.21 -7.06
CA CYS A 102 -2.67 -13.92 -7.43
C CYS A 102 -2.76 -13.38 -8.87
N VAL A 103 -1.85 -12.50 -9.26
CA VAL A 103 -1.79 -12.00 -10.65
C VAL A 103 -1.58 -13.17 -11.61
N GLN A 104 -0.67 -14.07 -11.29
CA GLN A 104 -0.38 -15.23 -12.13
C GLN A 104 -1.60 -16.14 -12.29
N LEU A 105 -2.37 -16.34 -11.21
CA LEU A 105 -3.60 -17.12 -11.26
C LEU A 105 -4.67 -16.47 -12.13
N VAL A 106 -4.80 -15.16 -12.07
CA VAL A 106 -5.80 -14.41 -12.82
C VAL A 106 -5.46 -14.33 -14.31
N THR A 107 -4.21 -14.01 -14.63
CA THR A 107 -3.78 -13.79 -16.01
C THR A 107 -3.40 -15.08 -16.73
N GLN A 108 -3.05 -16.14 -16.00
CA GLN A 108 -2.53 -17.41 -16.55
C GLN A 108 -1.23 -17.21 -17.34
N LYS A 109 -0.44 -16.20 -16.98
CA LYS A 109 0.81 -15.85 -17.66
C LYS A 109 1.98 -15.88 -16.71
N GLU A 110 3.13 -15.37 -17.15
CA GLU A 110 4.33 -15.33 -16.34
C GLU A 110 4.15 -14.47 -15.09
N ARG A 111 4.91 -14.82 -14.07
CA ARG A 111 4.87 -14.09 -12.80
C ARG A 111 5.40 -12.67 -12.97
N PRO A 112 4.64 -11.64 -12.59
CA PRO A 112 5.11 -10.27 -12.63
C PRO A 112 6.14 -10.01 -11.53
N VAL A 113 6.89 -8.92 -11.66
CA VAL A 113 7.77 -8.44 -10.60
C VAL A 113 7.02 -7.41 -9.76
N ILE A 114 6.80 -7.73 -8.49
CA ILE A 114 6.07 -6.85 -7.58
C ILE A 114 6.92 -6.62 -6.34
N ARG A 115 6.95 -5.37 -5.89
CA ARG A 115 7.53 -4.97 -4.61
C ARG A 115 6.48 -4.20 -3.84
N SER A 116 6.51 -4.31 -2.52
CA SER A 116 5.59 -3.55 -1.68
C SER A 116 6.35 -2.72 -0.67
N ALA A 117 5.67 -1.66 -0.19
CA ALA A 117 6.15 -0.84 0.91
C ALA A 117 4.94 -0.35 1.70
N LYS A 118 5.18 0.01 2.95
CA LYS A 118 4.16 0.61 3.80
C LYS A 118 4.55 2.08 4.00
N SER A 119 3.68 2.99 3.56
CA SER A 119 3.87 4.42 3.75
C SER A 119 3.05 4.86 4.95
N ASN A 120 3.74 5.33 5.98
CA ASN A 120 3.10 5.83 7.20
C ASN A 120 3.10 7.35 7.15
N CYS A 121 1.91 7.94 7.23
CA CYS A 121 1.74 9.39 7.21
C CYS A 121 1.33 9.86 8.58
N PHE A 122 2.09 10.81 9.13
CA PHE A 122 1.84 11.36 10.47
C PHE A 122 1.60 12.85 10.36
N ASN A 123 0.55 13.31 11.02
CA ASN A 123 0.23 14.72 11.14
C ASN A 123 0.27 15.11 12.61
N TRP A 124 1.12 16.08 12.93
CA TRP A 124 1.20 16.61 14.27
C TRP A 124 1.60 18.08 14.30
#